data_e3502a178ae8479b7c24fc9cced03574
#
_entry.id   e3502a178ae8479b7c24fc9cced03574
#
_cell.length_a   1.000
_cell.length_b   1.000
_cell.length_c   1.000
_cell.angle_alpha   90.00
_cell.angle_beta   90.00
_cell.angle_gamma   90.00
#
_symmetry.space_group_name_H-M   'P 1'
#
loop_
_entity.id
_entity.type
_entity.pdbx_description
1 polymer ?
#
loop_
_entity_poly.entity_id
_entity_poly.type
_entity_poly.pdbx_seq_one_letter_code
_entity_poly.pdbx_strand_id
1 'polypeptide(L)'
;MTVKFGCFHTVYENKKATEFVLQEFRKYHPDVPYTICCDGGVDYSDLCEKYNVNYVHSYMRIGRRNSGHESGIYGFTKDESLHWIHMFREAARHVKANGGTHMVMMEDDVLTQGEVKINPIWECAGFEVPGNKITPALLNFIHEKYGADPNVDWYGAGGGSIYNIDTFLDNYHKIYDFIDFDFENIINNMDYRFGWLDLYMQIAYFVLGKHYSINTNLTEVWKTPNFRESDFTLVHAYKELY
;
A
#
# COMPACT_ATOMS: atom_id res chain seq x y z
N MET A 1 20.11 0.79 -14.96
CA MET A 1 19.88 2.00 -14.13
C MET A 1 19.21 1.57 -12.84
N THR A 2 19.69 2.06 -11.70
CA THR A 2 19.06 1.79 -10.41
C THR A 2 17.81 2.65 -10.30
N VAL A 3 16.67 2.04 -9.98
CA VAL A 3 15.40 2.75 -9.76
C VAL A 3 15.50 3.56 -8.47
N LYS A 4 15.21 4.85 -8.53
CA LYS A 4 15.05 5.67 -7.33
C LYS A 4 13.62 5.52 -6.82
N PHE A 5 13.50 5.33 -5.52
CA PHE A 5 12.20 5.13 -4.88
C PHE A 5 12.11 5.85 -3.54
N GLY A 6 10.94 5.83 -2.95
CA GLY A 6 10.67 6.29 -1.59
C GLY A 6 9.70 5.37 -0.86
N CYS A 7 9.28 5.77 0.34
CA CYS A 7 8.34 5.03 1.17
C CYS A 7 7.11 5.83 1.54
N PHE A 8 5.99 5.13 1.58
CA PHE A 8 4.72 5.52 2.18
C PHE A 8 4.44 4.56 3.32
N HIS A 9 4.53 5.05 4.57
CA HIS A 9 4.34 4.24 5.76
C HIS A 9 3.03 4.65 6.45
N THR A 10 2.03 3.79 6.37
CA THR A 10 0.76 3.98 7.07
C THR A 10 0.87 3.58 8.53
N VAL A 11 0.49 4.47 9.43
CA VAL A 11 0.61 4.28 10.87
C VAL A 11 -0.65 4.74 11.61
N TYR A 12 -0.87 4.23 12.83
CA TYR A 12 -2.02 4.63 13.64
C TYR A 12 -1.66 4.95 15.10
N GLU A 13 -1.35 3.97 15.93
CA GLU A 13 -1.14 4.16 17.37
C GLU A 13 0.16 3.55 17.92
N ASN A 14 0.81 2.63 17.21
CA ASN A 14 1.96 1.89 17.68
C ASN A 14 3.29 2.54 17.31
N LYS A 15 3.64 3.67 17.96
CA LYS A 15 4.90 4.38 17.70
C LYS A 15 6.16 3.51 17.81
N LYS A 16 6.15 2.49 18.69
CA LYS A 16 7.31 1.60 18.86
C LYS A 16 7.50 0.71 17.63
N ALA A 17 6.43 0.16 17.08
CA ALA A 17 6.51 -0.64 15.87
C ALA A 17 6.91 0.23 14.66
N THR A 18 6.29 1.41 14.52
CA THR A 18 6.67 2.38 13.48
C THR A 18 8.15 2.75 13.54
N GLU A 19 8.66 3.09 14.72
CA GLU A 19 10.07 3.44 14.90
C GLU A 19 11.00 2.28 14.55
N PHE A 20 10.67 1.07 14.98
CA PHE A 20 11.42 -0.13 14.65
C PHE A 20 11.46 -0.38 13.14
N VAL A 21 10.31 -0.38 12.47
CA VAL A 21 10.22 -0.56 11.02
C VAL A 21 11.05 0.48 10.27
N LEU A 22 10.97 1.75 10.66
CA LEU A 22 11.76 2.82 10.10
C LEU A 22 13.27 2.61 10.31
N GLN A 23 13.69 2.20 11.51
CA GLN A 23 15.09 1.94 11.82
C GLN A 23 15.64 0.76 11.00
N GLU A 24 14.88 -0.35 10.89
CA GLU A 24 15.29 -1.51 10.10
C GLU A 24 15.42 -1.14 8.61
N PHE A 25 14.46 -0.37 8.08
CA PHE A 25 14.52 0.13 6.71
C PHE A 25 15.77 1.02 6.48
N ARG A 26 16.05 1.94 7.39
CA ARG A 26 17.20 2.88 7.28
C ARG A 26 18.57 2.21 7.32
N LYS A 27 18.70 0.99 7.85
CA LYS A 27 19.96 0.21 7.78
C LYS A 27 20.39 -0.06 6.35
N TYR A 28 19.43 -0.29 5.45
CA TYR A 28 19.69 -0.64 4.06
C TYR A 28 19.47 0.53 3.10
N HIS A 29 18.66 1.51 3.51
CA HIS A 29 18.19 2.62 2.68
C HIS A 29 18.28 3.95 3.45
N PRO A 30 19.47 4.42 3.82
CA PRO A 30 19.63 5.58 4.72
C PRO A 30 19.06 6.88 4.14
N ASP A 31 19.17 7.08 2.82
CA ASP A 31 18.84 8.35 2.16
C ASP A 31 17.53 8.32 1.34
N VAL A 32 16.79 7.23 1.39
CA VAL A 32 15.55 7.09 0.63
C VAL A 32 14.47 8.03 1.20
N PRO A 33 13.78 8.84 0.38
CA PRO A 33 12.65 9.66 0.82
C PRO A 33 11.60 8.80 1.54
N TYR A 34 11.24 9.22 2.73
CA TYR A 34 10.31 8.46 3.57
C TYR A 34 9.22 9.37 4.08
N THR A 35 7.97 8.93 3.98
CA THR A 35 6.80 9.65 4.48
C THR A 35 6.04 8.77 5.45
N ILE A 36 5.87 9.23 6.69
CA ILE A 36 4.94 8.65 7.64
C ILE A 36 3.57 9.30 7.43
N CYS A 37 2.56 8.48 7.21
CA CYS A 37 1.17 8.88 7.01
C CYS A 37 0.31 8.32 8.15
N CYS A 38 -0.07 9.18 9.10
CA CYS A 38 -0.93 8.80 10.21
C CYS A 38 -2.40 8.87 9.81
N ASP A 39 -3.11 7.78 9.95
CA ASP A 39 -4.51 7.62 9.59
C ASP A 39 -5.50 8.01 10.72
N GLY A 40 -5.21 9.11 11.41
CA GLY A 40 -6.05 9.69 12.46
C GLY A 40 -5.81 9.10 13.86
N GLY A 41 -4.67 8.44 14.06
CA GLY A 41 -4.21 7.97 15.37
C GLY A 41 -3.47 9.03 16.18
N VAL A 42 -2.40 8.60 16.84
CA VAL A 42 -1.56 9.50 17.64
C VAL A 42 -0.67 10.38 16.76
N ASP A 43 -0.22 11.50 17.31
CA ASP A 43 0.73 12.38 16.60
C ASP A 43 2.12 11.74 16.52
N TYR A 44 2.71 11.74 15.33
CA TYR A 44 4.04 11.21 15.02
C TYR A 44 5.08 12.30 14.69
N SER A 45 4.76 13.57 14.92
CA SER A 45 5.63 14.69 14.56
C SER A 45 7.01 14.60 15.22
N ASP A 46 7.07 14.16 16.49
CA ASP A 46 8.31 13.94 17.23
C ASP A 46 9.23 12.89 16.58
N LEU A 47 8.63 11.79 16.11
CA LEU A 47 9.35 10.72 15.41
C LEU A 47 9.83 11.21 14.04
N CYS A 48 8.98 11.94 13.32
CA CYS A 48 9.31 12.47 12.01
C CYS A 48 10.44 13.50 12.10
N GLU A 49 10.45 14.36 13.10
CA GLU A 49 11.55 15.30 13.35
C GLU A 49 12.85 14.57 13.70
N LYS A 50 12.78 13.59 14.61
CA LYS A 50 13.94 12.78 15.04
C LYS A 50 14.67 12.09 13.88
N TYR A 51 13.90 11.55 12.91
CA TYR A 51 14.46 10.80 11.79
C TYR A 51 14.53 11.58 10.47
N ASN A 52 14.18 12.87 10.49
CA ASN A 52 14.12 13.72 9.32
C ASN A 52 13.31 13.07 8.17
N VAL A 53 12.09 12.66 8.47
CA VAL A 53 11.15 12.08 7.50
C VAL A 53 9.95 12.99 7.31
N ASN A 54 9.32 12.93 6.15
CA ASN A 54 8.12 13.69 5.85
C ASN A 54 6.92 13.17 6.64
N TYR A 55 6.00 14.06 7.04
CA TYR A 55 4.83 13.71 7.83
C TYR A 55 3.54 14.18 7.18
N VAL A 56 2.60 13.28 7.03
CA VAL A 56 1.22 13.55 6.61
C VAL A 56 0.29 13.05 7.70
N HIS A 57 -0.43 13.95 8.34
CA HIS A 57 -1.38 13.61 9.39
C HIS A 57 -2.81 13.76 8.92
N SER A 58 -3.58 12.69 8.98
CA SER A 58 -5.01 12.72 8.71
C SER A 58 -5.77 13.26 9.93
N TYR A 59 -6.71 14.16 9.69
CA TYR A 59 -7.71 14.54 10.69
C TYR A 59 -8.83 13.49 10.82
N MET A 60 -8.87 12.52 9.93
CA MET A 60 -9.88 11.48 9.84
C MET A 60 -9.28 10.14 10.25
N ARG A 61 -10.00 9.40 11.09
CA ARG A 61 -9.66 8.01 11.39
C ARG A 61 -10.04 7.12 10.20
N ILE A 62 -9.05 6.53 9.56
CA ILE A 62 -9.24 5.73 8.35
C ILE A 62 -9.28 4.24 8.68
N GLY A 63 -10.32 3.54 8.20
CA GLY A 63 -10.37 2.08 8.10
C GLY A 63 -10.31 1.24 9.37
N ARG A 64 -10.37 1.84 10.54
CA ARG A 64 -10.24 1.12 11.80
C ARG A 64 -11.56 0.69 12.44
N ARG A 65 -12.68 0.83 11.73
CA ARG A 65 -13.99 0.59 12.36
C ARG A 65 -14.25 -0.86 12.66
N ASN A 66 -13.55 -1.79 12.04
CA ASN A 66 -13.90 -3.19 12.15
C ASN A 66 -12.76 -4.15 11.90
N SER A 67 -11.79 -4.16 12.77
CA SER A 67 -10.99 -5.36 12.97
C SER A 67 -11.77 -6.48 13.70
N GLY A 68 -13.03 -6.24 14.06
CA GLY A 68 -13.90 -7.18 14.77
C GLY A 68 -15.13 -7.55 13.96
N HIS A 69 -15.40 -8.83 13.86
CA HIS A 69 -16.53 -9.46 13.17
C HIS A 69 -17.94 -9.03 13.64
N GLU A 70 -18.06 -8.02 14.50
CA GLU A 70 -19.30 -7.76 15.25
C GLU A 70 -20.25 -6.75 14.60
N SER A 71 -19.82 -5.94 13.65
CA SER A 71 -20.68 -4.86 13.12
C SER A 71 -21.19 -5.07 11.69
N GLY A 72 -20.71 -6.07 10.97
CA GLY A 72 -21.17 -6.37 9.60
C GLY A 72 -20.82 -5.31 8.54
N ILE A 73 -20.12 -4.25 8.91
CA ILE A 73 -19.67 -3.20 7.99
C ILE A 73 -18.15 -3.34 7.86
N TYR A 74 -17.71 -3.87 6.74
CA TYR A 74 -16.31 -4.04 6.42
C TYR A 74 -15.85 -2.92 5.48
N GLY A 75 -14.67 -2.36 5.75
CA GLY A 75 -14.03 -1.44 4.83
C GLY A 75 -14.18 0.04 5.19
N PHE A 76 -13.65 0.85 4.29
CA PHE A 76 -13.67 2.30 4.39
C PHE A 76 -14.99 2.87 3.88
N THR A 77 -15.35 4.04 4.37
CA THR A 77 -16.32 4.88 3.69
C THR A 77 -15.70 5.48 2.43
N LYS A 78 -16.51 6.02 1.54
CA LYS A 78 -16.04 6.75 0.37
C LYS A 78 -15.08 7.89 0.75
N ASP A 79 -15.45 8.67 1.75
CA ASP A 79 -14.64 9.80 2.22
C ASP A 79 -13.29 9.35 2.80
N GLU A 80 -13.26 8.26 3.57
CA GLU A 80 -12.03 7.67 4.08
C GLU A 80 -11.14 7.19 2.94
N SER A 81 -11.72 6.58 1.92
CA SER A 81 -11.01 6.10 0.73
C SER A 81 -10.39 7.24 -0.07
N LEU A 82 -11.15 8.30 -0.33
CA LEU A 82 -10.67 9.49 -1.02
C LEU A 82 -9.57 10.20 -0.22
N HIS A 83 -9.72 10.22 1.10
CA HIS A 83 -8.72 10.82 1.97
C HIS A 83 -7.42 10.01 2.00
N TRP A 84 -7.51 8.68 2.04
CA TRP A 84 -6.34 7.80 1.98
C TRP A 84 -5.56 7.96 0.66
N ILE A 85 -6.27 8.01 -0.48
CA ILE A 85 -5.66 8.29 -1.80
C ILE A 85 -5.00 9.68 -1.82
N HIS A 86 -5.56 10.65 -1.13
CA HIS A 86 -4.94 11.96 -0.98
C HIS A 86 -3.61 11.88 -0.20
N MET A 87 -3.57 11.17 0.92
CA MET A 87 -2.32 10.96 1.68
C MET A 87 -1.27 10.22 0.85
N PHE A 88 -1.68 9.19 0.12
CA PHE A 88 -0.80 8.49 -0.81
C PHE A 88 -0.23 9.44 -1.88
N ARG A 89 -1.05 10.34 -2.42
CA ARG A 89 -0.61 11.36 -3.38
C ARG A 89 0.44 12.30 -2.78
N GLU A 90 0.25 12.76 -1.55
CA GLU A 90 1.20 13.67 -0.91
C GLU A 90 2.56 12.97 -0.67
N ALA A 91 2.55 11.70 -0.26
CA ALA A 91 3.76 10.90 -0.16
C ALA A 91 4.41 10.69 -1.55
N ALA A 92 3.63 10.37 -2.57
CA ALA A 92 4.13 10.21 -3.95
C ALA A 92 4.76 11.50 -4.48
N ARG A 93 4.18 12.67 -4.21
CA ARG A 93 4.75 13.98 -4.55
C ARG A 93 6.07 14.23 -3.85
N HIS A 94 6.17 13.88 -2.57
CA HIS A 94 7.41 14.00 -1.83
C HIS A 94 8.50 13.12 -2.45
N VAL A 95 8.20 11.87 -2.77
CA VAL A 95 9.13 10.95 -3.44
C VAL A 95 9.54 11.48 -4.82
N LYS A 96 8.58 11.98 -5.61
CA LYS A 96 8.84 12.55 -6.94
C LYS A 96 9.73 13.78 -6.87
N ALA A 97 9.51 14.67 -5.92
CA ALA A 97 10.34 15.86 -5.71
C ALA A 97 11.80 15.52 -5.38
N ASN A 98 12.05 14.32 -4.83
CA ASN A 98 13.37 13.77 -4.56
C ASN A 98 13.91 12.88 -5.71
N GLY A 99 13.24 12.89 -6.86
CA GLY A 99 13.66 12.19 -8.07
C GLY A 99 13.34 10.71 -8.10
N GLY A 100 12.45 10.23 -7.21
CA GLY A 100 11.94 8.86 -7.21
C GLY A 100 10.85 8.64 -8.29
N THR A 101 10.73 7.41 -8.74
CA THR A 101 9.72 6.96 -9.72
C THR A 101 8.82 5.87 -9.15
N HIS A 102 9.22 5.27 -8.03
CA HIS A 102 8.48 4.21 -7.36
C HIS A 102 8.35 4.49 -5.88
N MET A 103 7.36 3.86 -5.25
CA MET A 103 7.13 3.98 -3.82
C MET A 103 6.83 2.60 -3.23
N VAL A 104 7.45 2.29 -2.10
CA VAL A 104 7.20 1.09 -1.31
C VAL A 104 6.18 1.44 -0.22
N MET A 105 5.11 0.67 -0.12
CA MET A 105 4.18 0.77 0.99
C MET A 105 4.74 0.04 2.20
N MET A 106 4.83 0.74 3.31
CA MET A 106 5.24 0.20 4.60
C MET A 106 4.05 0.23 5.56
N GLU A 107 4.01 -0.75 6.44
CA GLU A 107 3.09 -0.84 7.56
C GLU A 107 3.90 -1.17 8.82
N ASP A 108 3.29 -1.02 9.99
CA ASP A 108 3.97 -1.27 11.28
C ASP A 108 4.43 -2.72 11.48
N ASP A 109 4.04 -3.62 10.57
CA ASP A 109 4.41 -5.03 10.56
C ASP A 109 5.18 -5.47 9.30
N VAL A 110 5.84 -4.54 8.61
CA VAL A 110 6.74 -4.83 7.48
C VAL A 110 8.19 -4.74 7.92
N LEU A 111 8.83 -5.88 8.10
CA LEU A 111 10.26 -5.94 8.41
C LEU A 111 11.10 -5.81 7.14
N THR A 112 12.11 -4.95 7.17
CA THR A 112 13.16 -4.88 6.14
C THR A 112 14.40 -5.60 6.64
N GLN A 113 14.89 -6.58 5.87
CA GLN A 113 16.09 -7.37 6.21
C GLN A 113 17.15 -7.40 5.10
N GLY A 114 17.01 -6.52 4.09
CA GLY A 114 17.95 -6.41 2.98
C GLY A 114 17.62 -5.23 2.05
N GLU A 115 18.42 -5.08 1.00
CA GLU A 115 18.21 -4.05 -0.02
C GLU A 115 17.00 -4.39 -0.91
N VAL A 116 16.03 -3.49 -0.98
CA VAL A 116 14.88 -3.60 -1.86
C VAL A 116 15.30 -3.30 -3.30
N LYS A 117 15.04 -4.25 -4.20
CA LYS A 117 15.36 -4.15 -5.62
C LYS A 117 14.08 -3.96 -6.43
N ILE A 118 13.94 -2.81 -7.06
CA ILE A 118 12.75 -2.47 -7.84
C ILE A 118 13.02 -2.71 -9.31
N ASN A 119 12.13 -3.50 -9.93
CA ASN A 119 12.13 -3.64 -11.38
C ASN A 119 11.46 -2.39 -11.99
N PRO A 120 12.12 -1.66 -12.89
CA PRO A 120 11.59 -0.41 -13.46
C PRO A 120 10.31 -0.58 -14.27
N ILE A 121 9.96 -1.80 -14.68
CA ILE A 121 8.72 -2.08 -15.39
C ILE A 121 7.51 -2.35 -14.50
N TRP A 122 7.72 -2.45 -13.19
CA TRP A 122 6.60 -2.68 -12.27
C TRP A 122 5.71 -1.44 -12.19
N GLU A 123 4.45 -1.63 -12.47
CA GLU A 123 3.42 -0.61 -12.28
C GLU A 123 2.82 -0.71 -10.89
N CYS A 124 2.37 -1.91 -10.51
CA CYS A 124 1.94 -2.29 -9.18
C CYS A 124 2.47 -3.68 -8.90
N ALA A 125 3.24 -3.86 -7.85
CA ALA A 125 3.81 -5.16 -7.51
C ALA A 125 3.61 -5.45 -6.02
N GLY A 126 3.13 -6.65 -5.70
CA GLY A 126 2.89 -7.07 -4.32
C GLY A 126 3.07 -8.56 -4.12
N PHE A 127 2.52 -9.07 -3.04
CA PHE A 127 2.67 -10.46 -2.68
C PHE A 127 1.78 -11.37 -3.54
N GLU A 128 2.31 -12.54 -3.90
CA GLU A 128 1.56 -13.59 -4.58
C GLU A 128 0.61 -14.30 -3.61
N VAL A 129 -0.70 -14.07 -3.75
CA VAL A 129 -1.71 -14.81 -3.00
C VAL A 129 -2.46 -15.76 -3.95
N PRO A 130 -2.48 -17.07 -3.68
CA PRO A 130 -3.22 -18.02 -4.50
C PRO A 130 -4.73 -17.71 -4.50
N GLY A 131 -5.32 -17.71 -5.68
CA GLY A 131 -6.73 -17.44 -5.89
C GLY A 131 -7.06 -15.96 -6.00
N ASN A 132 -7.96 -15.66 -6.92
CA ASN A 132 -8.43 -14.31 -7.17
C ASN A 132 -9.34 -13.84 -6.02
N LYS A 133 -9.04 -12.67 -5.46
CA LYS A 133 -9.80 -12.06 -4.37
C LYS A 133 -10.74 -10.95 -4.84
N ILE A 134 -10.58 -10.53 -6.09
CA ILE A 134 -11.53 -9.63 -6.75
C ILE A 134 -12.65 -10.48 -7.33
N THR A 135 -13.88 -10.15 -7.03
CA THR A 135 -15.02 -10.93 -7.52
C THR A 135 -15.13 -10.83 -9.05
N PRO A 136 -15.65 -11.87 -9.74
CA PRO A 136 -15.91 -11.79 -11.17
C PRO A 136 -16.82 -10.61 -11.56
N ALA A 137 -17.77 -10.26 -10.70
CA ALA A 137 -18.65 -9.11 -10.93
C ALA A 137 -17.88 -7.78 -10.96
N LEU A 138 -16.94 -7.56 -10.03
CA LEU A 138 -16.12 -6.37 -10.01
C LEU A 138 -15.15 -6.34 -11.21
N LEU A 139 -14.53 -7.47 -11.55
CA LEU A 139 -13.67 -7.58 -12.72
C LEU A 139 -14.42 -7.24 -14.02
N ASN A 140 -15.62 -7.81 -14.20
CA ASN A 140 -16.46 -7.51 -15.36
C ASN A 140 -16.85 -6.04 -15.41
N PHE A 141 -17.24 -5.45 -14.29
CA PHE A 141 -17.56 -4.03 -14.21
C PHE A 141 -16.37 -3.15 -14.61
N ILE A 142 -15.17 -3.45 -14.10
CA ILE A 142 -13.95 -2.71 -14.44
C ILE A 142 -13.62 -2.89 -15.92
N HIS A 143 -13.75 -4.10 -16.45
CA HIS A 143 -13.51 -4.39 -17.87
C HIS A 143 -14.49 -3.61 -18.76
N GLU A 144 -15.78 -3.70 -18.51
CA GLU A 144 -16.82 -3.03 -19.31
C GLU A 144 -16.70 -1.51 -19.31
N LYS A 145 -16.41 -0.94 -18.13
CA LYS A 145 -16.40 0.51 -17.95
C LYS A 145 -15.04 1.15 -18.30
N TYR A 146 -13.94 0.48 -18.00
CA TYR A 146 -12.58 1.04 -18.10
C TYR A 146 -11.70 0.32 -19.12
N GLY A 147 -12.15 -0.79 -19.69
CA GLY A 147 -11.40 -1.57 -20.67
C GLY A 147 -10.22 -2.36 -20.10
N ALA A 148 -10.18 -2.53 -18.76
CA ALA A 148 -9.11 -3.28 -18.12
C ALA A 148 -9.24 -4.79 -18.38
N ASP A 149 -8.10 -5.52 -18.38
CA ASP A 149 -8.09 -6.96 -18.56
C ASP A 149 -8.71 -7.66 -17.34
N PRO A 150 -9.79 -8.48 -17.52
CA PRO A 150 -10.42 -9.19 -16.42
C PRO A 150 -9.61 -10.41 -15.93
N ASN A 151 -8.56 -10.82 -16.64
CA ASN A 151 -7.74 -11.97 -16.29
C ASN A 151 -6.67 -11.57 -15.28
N VAL A 152 -7.07 -11.42 -14.03
CA VAL A 152 -6.18 -11.03 -12.95
C VAL A 152 -6.21 -12.07 -11.85
N ASP A 153 -5.06 -12.73 -11.66
CA ASP A 153 -4.91 -13.81 -10.68
C ASP A 153 -4.35 -13.34 -9.33
N TRP A 154 -3.92 -12.09 -9.20
CA TRP A 154 -3.12 -11.66 -8.07
C TRP A 154 -3.84 -10.68 -7.17
N TYR A 155 -3.64 -10.88 -5.88
CA TYR A 155 -4.04 -10.03 -4.79
C TYR A 155 -2.80 -9.72 -3.94
N GLY A 156 -2.76 -8.57 -3.33
CA GLY A 156 -1.74 -8.33 -2.33
C GLY A 156 -1.00 -7.02 -2.52
N ALA A 157 -1.76 -5.95 -2.48
CA ALA A 157 -1.22 -4.61 -2.52
C ALA A 157 -1.07 -3.98 -1.11
N GLY A 158 -0.94 -4.80 -0.08
CA GLY A 158 -0.69 -4.39 1.30
C GLY A 158 0.78 -4.04 1.58
N GLY A 159 1.18 -4.17 2.83
CA GLY A 159 2.52 -3.87 3.29
C GLY A 159 3.62 -4.56 2.48
N GLY A 160 4.64 -3.82 2.08
CA GLY A 160 5.71 -4.27 1.20
C GLY A 160 5.42 -4.17 -0.30
N SER A 161 4.24 -3.74 -0.71
CA SER A 161 3.92 -3.53 -2.12
C SER A 161 4.64 -2.32 -2.70
N ILE A 162 4.86 -2.35 -4.01
CA ILE A 162 5.61 -1.34 -4.76
C ILE A 162 4.71 -0.75 -5.86
N TYR A 163 4.75 0.56 -6.01
CA TYR A 163 3.92 1.31 -6.96
C TYR A 163 4.75 2.25 -7.81
N ASN A 164 4.48 2.31 -9.11
CA ASN A 164 4.98 3.34 -10.00
C ASN A 164 4.22 4.65 -9.74
N ILE A 165 4.88 5.62 -9.12
CA ILE A 165 4.23 6.88 -8.75
C ILE A 165 4.03 7.84 -9.92
N ASP A 166 4.76 7.69 -11.00
CA ASP A 166 4.56 8.51 -12.20
C ASP A 166 3.20 8.17 -12.82
N THR A 167 2.93 6.88 -13.00
CA THR A 167 1.61 6.40 -13.44
C THR A 167 0.48 6.88 -12.52
N PHE A 168 0.69 6.82 -11.19
CA PHE A 168 -0.30 7.26 -10.23
C PHE A 168 -0.55 8.78 -10.31
N LEU A 169 0.49 9.60 -10.29
CA LEU A 169 0.38 11.06 -10.28
C LEU A 169 -0.21 11.61 -11.58
N ASP A 170 0.20 11.05 -12.72
CA ASP A 170 -0.29 11.46 -14.04
C ASP A 170 -1.78 11.12 -14.24
N ASN A 171 -2.28 10.12 -13.52
CA ASN A 171 -3.67 9.66 -13.63
C ASN A 171 -4.48 9.82 -12.33
N TYR A 172 -3.99 10.62 -11.38
CA TYR A 172 -4.65 10.79 -10.09
C TYR A 172 -6.14 11.13 -10.20
N HIS A 173 -6.51 11.99 -11.12
CA HIS A 173 -7.91 12.39 -11.36
C HIS A 173 -8.78 11.20 -11.75
N LYS A 174 -8.30 10.28 -12.59
CA LYS A 174 -9.06 9.07 -12.99
C LYS A 174 -9.26 8.12 -11.82
N ILE A 175 -8.24 7.98 -10.97
CA ILE A 175 -8.33 7.16 -9.75
C ILE A 175 -9.32 7.78 -8.77
N TYR A 176 -9.23 9.11 -8.58
CA TYR A 176 -10.15 9.84 -7.73
C TYR A 176 -11.59 9.70 -8.22
N ASP A 177 -11.84 9.95 -9.50
CA ASP A 177 -13.17 9.84 -10.12
C ASP A 177 -13.72 8.41 -10.03
N PHE A 178 -12.89 7.39 -10.25
CA PHE A 178 -13.28 6.01 -10.06
C PHE A 178 -13.79 5.74 -8.65
N ILE A 179 -13.06 6.23 -7.65
CA ILE A 179 -13.47 6.06 -6.26
C ILE A 179 -14.75 6.86 -5.96
N ASP A 180 -14.82 8.11 -6.40
CA ASP A 180 -15.93 8.99 -6.08
C ASP A 180 -17.25 8.55 -6.74
N PHE A 181 -17.20 8.09 -8.00
CA PHE A 181 -18.38 7.72 -8.77
C PHE A 181 -18.76 6.25 -8.66
N ASP A 182 -17.79 5.36 -8.45
CA ASP A 182 -18.01 3.91 -8.49
C ASP A 182 -17.86 3.22 -7.14
N PHE A 183 -17.75 3.96 -6.07
CA PHE A 183 -17.52 3.43 -4.73
C PHE A 183 -18.52 2.35 -4.34
N GLU A 184 -19.81 2.55 -4.56
CA GLU A 184 -20.85 1.57 -4.23
C GLU A 184 -20.74 0.28 -5.07
N ASN A 185 -20.38 0.41 -6.34
CA ASN A 185 -20.14 -0.74 -7.21
C ASN A 185 -18.93 -1.55 -6.75
N ILE A 186 -17.89 -0.87 -6.29
CA ILE A 186 -16.70 -1.49 -5.73
C ILE A 186 -17.07 -2.28 -4.47
N ILE A 187 -17.69 -1.60 -3.48
CA ILE A 187 -18.07 -2.21 -2.21
C ILE A 187 -18.97 -3.42 -2.38
N ASN A 188 -20.01 -3.30 -3.18
CA ASN A 188 -21.00 -4.33 -3.34
C ASN A 188 -20.47 -5.57 -4.08
N ASN A 189 -19.32 -5.45 -4.75
CA ASN A 189 -18.72 -6.52 -5.55
C ASN A 189 -17.36 -6.98 -5.03
N MET A 190 -16.92 -6.53 -3.85
CA MET A 190 -15.71 -7.06 -3.22
C MET A 190 -16.00 -8.22 -2.28
N ASP A 191 -15.01 -9.10 -2.11
CA ASP A 191 -15.08 -10.12 -1.07
C ASP A 191 -14.80 -9.45 0.29
N TYR A 192 -15.79 -9.46 1.18
CA TYR A 192 -15.75 -8.80 2.49
C TYR A 192 -14.64 -9.30 3.43
N ARG A 193 -14.02 -10.45 3.13
CA ARG A 193 -12.97 -11.06 3.97
C ARG A 193 -11.63 -10.37 3.84
N PHE A 194 -11.46 -9.52 2.84
CA PHE A 194 -10.18 -8.87 2.55
C PHE A 194 -10.31 -7.37 2.76
N GLY A 195 -9.45 -6.84 3.63
CA GLY A 195 -9.38 -5.42 3.91
C GLY A 195 -9.21 -4.59 2.64
N TRP A 196 -9.87 -3.45 2.61
CA TRP A 196 -9.97 -2.58 1.45
C TRP A 196 -8.64 -2.08 0.91
N LEU A 197 -7.75 -1.67 1.81
CA LEU A 197 -6.48 -1.06 1.43
C LEU A 197 -5.64 -1.98 0.56
N ASP A 198 -5.63 -3.26 0.89
CA ASP A 198 -4.83 -4.27 0.21
C ASP A 198 -5.21 -4.44 -1.26
N LEU A 199 -6.50 -4.22 -1.59
CA LEU A 199 -7.00 -4.33 -2.97
C LEU A 199 -7.10 -2.98 -3.68
N TYR A 200 -7.23 -1.91 -2.93
CA TYR A 200 -7.59 -0.61 -3.46
C TYR A 200 -6.61 -0.10 -4.50
N MET A 201 -5.34 -0.15 -4.20
CA MET A 201 -4.31 0.29 -5.11
C MET A 201 -4.17 -0.64 -6.31
N GLN A 202 -4.34 -1.94 -6.12
CA GLN A 202 -4.36 -2.89 -7.24
C GLN A 202 -5.51 -2.54 -8.20
N ILE A 203 -6.72 -2.34 -7.69
CA ILE A 203 -7.89 -1.96 -8.49
C ILE A 203 -7.66 -0.61 -9.19
N ALA A 204 -7.07 0.36 -8.50
CA ALA A 204 -6.74 1.66 -9.08
C ALA A 204 -5.80 1.53 -10.30
N TYR A 205 -4.79 0.68 -10.23
CA TYR A 205 -3.91 0.43 -11.37
C TYR A 205 -4.60 -0.36 -12.49
N PHE A 206 -5.53 -1.27 -12.18
CA PHE A 206 -6.33 -1.96 -13.20
C PHE A 206 -7.23 -1.01 -13.97
N VAL A 207 -7.88 -0.10 -13.29
CA VAL A 207 -8.69 0.95 -13.94
C VAL A 207 -7.87 1.77 -14.93
N LEU A 208 -6.56 1.88 -14.71
CA LEU A 208 -5.62 2.53 -15.61
C LEU A 208 -5.08 1.58 -16.70
N GLY A 209 -5.55 0.34 -16.78
CA GLY A 209 -5.05 -0.65 -17.73
C GLY A 209 -3.63 -1.13 -17.43
N LYS A 210 -3.21 -1.09 -16.16
CA LYS A 210 -1.87 -1.48 -15.73
C LYS A 210 -1.86 -2.88 -15.14
N HIS A 211 -0.75 -3.59 -15.34
CA HIS A 211 -0.59 -4.95 -14.85
C HIS A 211 -0.07 -4.98 -13.42
N TYR A 212 -0.58 -5.93 -12.66
CA TYR A 212 -0.02 -6.32 -11.38
C TYR A 212 1.15 -7.30 -11.58
N SER A 213 2.19 -7.16 -10.78
CA SER A 213 3.38 -8.02 -10.81
C SER A 213 3.64 -8.62 -9.44
N ILE A 214 4.36 -9.75 -9.40
CA ILE A 214 4.85 -10.31 -8.14
C ILE A 214 6.07 -9.51 -7.70
N ASN A 215 6.02 -9.00 -6.45
CA ASN A 215 7.18 -8.40 -5.81
C ASN A 215 8.11 -9.49 -5.29
N THR A 216 9.19 -9.76 -6.01
CA THR A 216 10.17 -10.80 -5.65
C THR A 216 10.98 -10.49 -4.40
N ASN A 217 10.90 -9.26 -3.85
CA ASN A 217 11.51 -8.92 -2.57
C ASN A 217 10.65 -9.36 -1.37
N LEU A 218 9.34 -9.59 -1.58
CA LEU A 218 8.34 -9.67 -0.53
C LEU A 218 7.92 -11.09 -0.23
N THR A 219 7.86 -11.42 1.06
CA THR A 219 7.19 -12.62 1.56
C THR A 219 6.32 -12.32 2.77
N GLU A 220 5.51 -13.29 3.16
CA GLU A 220 4.68 -13.27 4.37
C GLU A 220 5.25 -14.23 5.42
N VAL A 221 5.20 -13.86 6.69
CA VAL A 221 5.69 -14.70 7.80
C VAL A 221 5.05 -16.09 7.79
N TRP A 222 3.75 -16.19 7.49
CA TRP A 222 3.03 -17.47 7.46
C TRP A 222 3.42 -18.36 6.28
N LYS A 223 3.91 -17.77 5.17
CA LYS A 223 4.38 -18.55 3.98
C LYS A 223 5.84 -18.97 4.12
N THR A 224 6.65 -18.16 4.80
CA THR A 224 8.09 -18.41 4.98
C THR A 224 8.43 -18.32 6.47
N PRO A 225 8.14 -19.35 7.29
CA PRO A 225 8.38 -19.30 8.73
C PRO A 225 9.86 -19.01 9.10
N ASN A 226 10.82 -19.48 8.29
CA ASN A 226 12.25 -19.22 8.46
C ASN A 226 12.70 -18.02 7.61
N PHE A 227 11.88 -16.97 7.52
CA PHE A 227 12.14 -15.82 6.67
C PHE A 227 13.49 -15.14 6.93
N ARG A 228 14.03 -15.20 8.14
CA ARG A 228 15.33 -14.61 8.50
C ARG A 228 16.51 -15.28 7.78
N GLU A 229 16.33 -16.52 7.30
CA GLU A 229 17.31 -17.28 6.54
C GLU A 229 17.06 -17.23 5.02
N SER A 230 16.04 -16.49 4.60
CA SER A 230 15.63 -16.38 3.20
C SER A 230 16.26 -15.18 2.50
N ASP A 231 16.22 -15.19 1.16
CA ASP A 231 16.68 -14.07 0.32
C ASP A 231 15.65 -12.95 0.20
N PHE A 232 14.47 -13.07 0.82
CA PHE A 232 13.48 -12.00 0.81
C PHE A 232 13.97 -10.81 1.63
N THR A 233 13.80 -9.62 1.10
CA THR A 233 14.27 -8.37 1.71
C THR A 233 13.17 -7.62 2.47
N LEU A 234 11.90 -7.94 2.17
CA LEU A 234 10.71 -7.44 2.86
C LEU A 234 9.89 -8.63 3.39
N VAL A 235 9.45 -8.54 4.63
CA VAL A 235 8.64 -9.57 5.30
C VAL A 235 7.43 -8.89 5.92
N HIS A 236 6.23 -9.20 5.39
CA HIS A 236 4.97 -8.68 5.90
C HIS A 236 4.35 -9.59 6.97
N ALA A 237 3.45 -9.03 7.76
CA ALA A 237 2.82 -9.66 8.93
C ALA A 237 3.80 -10.03 10.07
N TYR A 238 4.91 -9.29 10.18
CA TYR A 238 5.86 -9.41 11.27
C TYR A 238 5.33 -8.72 12.53
N LYS A 239 4.81 -9.48 13.50
CA LYS A 239 4.06 -8.95 14.66
C LYS A 239 4.76 -9.13 16.01
N GLU A 240 6.08 -9.21 16.05
CA GLU A 240 6.83 -9.35 17.32
C GLU A 240 6.72 -8.11 18.24
N LEU A 241 6.23 -6.97 17.73
CA LEU A 241 6.09 -5.73 18.49
C LEU A 241 4.62 -5.33 18.77
N TYR A 242 3.69 -6.24 18.52
CA TYR A 242 2.27 -6.04 18.79
C TYR A 242 1.84 -6.68 20.09
#